data_e2fbfcbdc92cdf09c034104c75b0c682
#
_entry.id   e2fbfcbdc92cdf09c034104c75b0c682
#
_cell.length_a   1.000
_cell.length_b   1.000
_cell.length_c   1.000
_cell.angle_alpha   90.00
_cell.angle_beta   90.00
_cell.angle_gamma   90.00
#
_symmetry.space_group_name_H-M   'P 1'
#
loop_
_entity.id
_entity.type
_entity.pdbx_description
1 polymer ?
#
loop_
_entity_poly.entity_id
_entity_poly.type
_entity_poly.pdbx_seq_one_letter_code
_entity_poly.pdbx_strand_id
1 'polypeptide(L)'
;MAKEKFERTKPHVNIGTIGHVDHGKTTLTAAITKVLAEKGQADFQDYSMIDKAPEERERGITINTAHVEYETANRHYAHVDCPGHADYVKNMITGAAQMDGAILVVSAADGPMPQTREHILLARQVGVPAIVVFLNKADMVDDEELIELVEMEVRELLSSYEFPGDEVPIVVGSALKALEGDAQYVAKIDELMDAVDSYIPTPVRDTDKPFLMPVEDVFTITGRGTVATGRVERGQVNVGDTVEVVGLKEKAEQYVVTGLEMFRKVLDSAVAGDNVGALLRGVVRKDIERGQVLAKPGSINPHTKFKAEVYVLTKEEGGRHTPFFSNYRPQFYFRTTDVTGVVNLPEGVEMCMPGDNVTMEIELITPIAIEEGLRFAIREGGHTVGAGVVTEIEG
;
A
#
# COMPACT_ATOMS: atom_id res chain seq x y z
N MET A 1 -4.32 -19.98 26.74
CA MET A 1 -5.70 -19.78 26.27
C MET A 1 -5.72 -20.09 24.79
N ALA A 2 -6.77 -20.74 24.26
CA ALA A 2 -6.94 -20.91 22.83
C ALA A 2 -7.13 -19.51 22.19
N LYS A 3 -6.50 -19.25 21.05
CA LYS A 3 -6.72 -18.00 20.31
C LYS A 3 -8.15 -17.98 19.77
N GLU A 4 -8.72 -16.78 19.73
CA GLU A 4 -10.05 -16.56 19.14
C GLU A 4 -10.01 -16.85 17.64
N LYS A 5 -11.12 -17.38 17.11
CA LYS A 5 -11.29 -17.60 15.68
C LYS A 5 -11.85 -16.36 15.02
N PHE A 6 -11.30 -15.97 13.87
CA PHE A 6 -11.83 -14.87 13.08
C PHE A 6 -13.13 -15.29 12.39
N GLU A 7 -14.19 -14.51 12.55
CA GLU A 7 -15.48 -14.71 11.89
C GLU A 7 -15.72 -13.59 10.84
N ARG A 8 -16.00 -14.01 9.60
CA ARG A 8 -16.31 -13.08 8.49
C ARG A 8 -17.78 -12.70 8.51
N THR A 9 -18.14 -11.69 9.29
CA THR A 9 -19.53 -11.23 9.44
C THR A 9 -19.87 -10.05 8.54
N LYS A 10 -18.86 -9.31 8.07
CA LYS A 10 -18.98 -8.11 7.24
C LYS A 10 -18.01 -8.16 6.05
N PRO A 11 -18.29 -7.41 4.95
CA PRO A 11 -17.31 -7.22 3.89
C PRO A 11 -16.01 -6.67 4.44
N HIS A 12 -14.88 -7.26 4.02
CA HIS A 12 -13.55 -6.84 4.43
C HIS A 12 -12.96 -5.88 3.39
N VAL A 13 -12.48 -4.71 3.85
CA VAL A 13 -11.91 -3.66 3.03
C VAL A 13 -10.56 -3.24 3.60
N ASN A 14 -9.54 -3.16 2.74
CA ASN A 14 -8.23 -2.63 3.12
C ASN A 14 -8.18 -1.16 2.76
N ILE A 15 -7.99 -0.29 3.73
CA ILE A 15 -7.76 1.13 3.50
C ILE A 15 -6.44 1.55 4.13
N GLY A 16 -5.99 2.76 3.85
CA GLY A 16 -4.83 3.29 4.55
C GLY A 16 -4.72 4.78 4.41
N THR A 17 -3.90 5.37 5.28
CA THR A 17 -3.55 6.78 5.26
C THR A 17 -2.34 7.05 4.40
N ILE A 18 -2.45 8.01 3.48
CA ILE A 18 -1.38 8.50 2.62
C ILE A 18 -1.30 10.04 2.73
N GLY A 19 -0.18 10.62 2.35
CA GLY A 19 0.02 12.08 2.40
C GLY A 19 1.40 12.46 2.94
N HIS A 20 1.65 13.76 3.00
CA HIS A 20 2.95 14.30 3.39
C HIS A 20 3.34 13.95 4.84
N VAL A 21 4.64 13.97 5.15
CA VAL A 21 5.15 13.91 6.53
C VAL A 21 4.54 15.07 7.36
N ASP A 22 4.30 14.83 8.63
CA ASP A 22 3.73 15.82 9.58
C ASP A 22 2.30 16.32 9.27
N HIS A 23 1.61 15.79 8.25
CA HIS A 23 0.20 16.09 8.02
C HIS A 23 -0.75 15.36 8.98
N GLY A 24 -0.25 14.46 9.84
CA GLY A 24 -1.00 13.84 10.93
C GLY A 24 -1.69 12.53 10.57
N LYS A 25 -1.13 11.73 9.65
CA LYS A 25 -1.66 10.41 9.26
C LYS A 25 -1.82 9.46 10.44
N THR A 26 -0.74 9.25 11.19
CA THR A 26 -0.74 8.37 12.37
C THR A 26 -1.64 8.89 13.49
N THR A 27 -1.70 10.22 13.66
CA THR A 27 -2.65 10.86 14.60
C THR A 27 -4.10 10.60 14.18
N LEU A 28 -4.40 10.68 12.89
CA LEU A 28 -5.73 10.36 12.36
C LEU A 28 -6.08 8.89 12.57
N THR A 29 -5.14 7.98 12.31
CA THR A 29 -5.31 6.54 12.55
C THR A 29 -5.62 6.28 14.03
N ALA A 30 -4.90 6.92 14.96
CA ALA A 30 -5.17 6.82 16.39
C ALA A 30 -6.56 7.41 16.76
N ALA A 31 -6.94 8.56 16.18
CA ALA A 31 -8.25 9.17 16.40
C ALA A 31 -9.40 8.28 15.92
N ILE A 32 -9.28 7.67 14.73
CA ILE A 32 -10.27 6.72 14.21
C ILE A 32 -10.44 5.55 15.18
N THR A 33 -9.33 4.91 15.60
CA THR A 33 -9.43 3.77 16.52
C THR A 33 -10.02 4.15 17.86
N LYS A 34 -9.76 5.37 18.37
CA LYS A 34 -10.35 5.86 19.62
C LYS A 34 -11.85 6.06 19.51
N VAL A 35 -12.30 6.80 18.49
CA VAL A 35 -13.72 7.12 18.29
C VAL A 35 -14.53 5.83 18.07
N LEU A 36 -13.99 4.88 17.30
CA LEU A 36 -14.66 3.60 17.07
C LEU A 36 -14.59 2.68 18.29
N ALA A 37 -13.54 2.75 19.12
CA ALA A 37 -13.44 1.98 20.36
C ALA A 37 -14.53 2.41 21.38
N GLU A 38 -14.85 3.70 21.46
CA GLU A 38 -15.94 4.20 22.29
C GLU A 38 -17.31 3.64 21.89
N LYS A 39 -17.44 3.19 20.64
CA LYS A 39 -18.63 2.52 20.09
C LYS A 39 -18.55 0.97 20.16
N GLY A 40 -17.45 0.43 20.68
CA GLY A 40 -17.20 -1.02 20.74
C GLY A 40 -16.86 -1.65 19.37
N GLN A 41 -16.36 -0.83 18.43
CA GLN A 41 -16.08 -1.20 17.03
C GLN A 41 -14.58 -1.29 16.73
N ALA A 42 -13.72 -1.05 17.70
CA ALA A 42 -12.25 -1.14 17.60
C ALA A 42 -11.62 -1.39 18.95
N ASP A 43 -10.35 -1.84 18.94
CA ASP A 43 -9.44 -1.69 20.06
C ASP A 43 -8.66 -0.39 19.87
N PHE A 44 -8.71 0.51 20.86
CA PHE A 44 -7.96 1.76 20.79
C PHE A 44 -6.46 1.51 20.65
N GLN A 45 -5.86 2.13 19.64
CA GLN A 45 -4.43 2.11 19.38
C GLN A 45 -3.89 3.52 19.53
N ASP A 46 -3.14 3.75 20.60
CA ASP A 46 -2.44 5.02 20.81
C ASP A 46 -1.30 5.19 19.77
N TYR A 47 -0.88 6.42 19.54
CA TYR A 47 0.24 6.76 18.64
C TYR A 47 1.47 5.87 18.86
N SER A 48 1.85 5.67 20.13
CA SER A 48 2.99 4.83 20.51
C SER A 48 2.78 3.34 20.28
N MET A 49 1.54 2.91 20.03
CA MET A 49 1.21 1.51 19.67
C MET A 49 1.20 1.31 18.16
N ILE A 50 1.03 2.36 17.38
CA ILE A 50 1.10 2.36 15.91
C ILE A 50 2.57 2.45 15.51
N ASP A 51 3.27 3.50 15.90
CA ASP A 51 4.71 3.69 15.69
C ASP A 51 5.50 2.96 16.79
N LYS A 52 5.88 1.71 16.53
CA LYS A 52 6.45 0.79 17.53
C LYS A 52 7.96 0.84 17.61
N ALA A 53 8.64 1.12 16.50
CA ALA A 53 10.09 1.12 16.45
C ALA A 53 10.68 2.26 17.30
N PRO A 54 11.78 2.02 18.03
CA PRO A 54 12.44 3.08 18.80
C PRO A 54 12.80 4.30 17.95
N GLU A 55 13.26 4.08 16.71
CA GLU A 55 13.61 5.15 15.77
C GLU A 55 12.39 5.98 15.34
N GLU A 56 11.23 5.36 15.16
CA GLU A 56 9.96 6.04 14.84
C GLU A 56 9.56 7.00 15.96
N ARG A 57 9.67 6.54 17.21
CA ARG A 57 9.34 7.34 18.40
C ARG A 57 10.33 8.48 18.63
N GLU A 58 11.62 8.23 18.40
CA GLU A 58 12.68 9.23 18.59
C GLU A 58 12.58 10.34 17.55
N ARG A 59 12.27 10.01 16.30
CA ARG A 59 12.16 10.95 15.19
C ARG A 59 10.77 11.56 15.04
N GLY A 60 9.73 10.96 15.64
CA GLY A 60 8.33 11.35 15.47
C GLY A 60 7.78 11.13 14.08
N ILE A 61 8.34 10.16 13.32
CA ILE A 61 7.94 9.84 11.95
C ILE A 61 7.69 8.35 11.79
N THR A 62 6.71 7.97 11.00
CA THR A 62 6.45 6.57 10.63
C THR A 62 7.48 6.13 9.60
N ILE A 63 8.14 5.01 9.86
CA ILE A 63 9.15 4.40 8.98
C ILE A 63 8.56 3.16 8.30
N ASN A 64 7.94 2.28 9.09
CA ASN A 64 7.32 1.05 8.60
C ASN A 64 5.82 1.20 8.52
N THR A 65 5.18 0.43 7.63
CA THR A 65 3.73 0.34 7.61
C THR A 65 3.22 -0.31 8.89
N ALA A 66 2.20 0.28 9.51
CA ALA A 66 1.51 -0.29 10.64
C ALA A 66 0.09 -0.72 10.22
N HIS A 67 -0.36 -1.86 10.75
CA HIS A 67 -1.70 -2.37 10.48
C HIS A 67 -2.55 -2.30 11.75
N VAL A 68 -3.71 -1.68 11.64
CA VAL A 68 -4.73 -1.65 12.69
C VAL A 68 -6.06 -2.20 12.17
N GLU A 69 -6.85 -2.77 13.08
CA GLU A 69 -8.15 -3.37 12.79
C GLU A 69 -9.26 -2.54 13.43
N TYR A 70 -10.33 -2.29 12.69
CA TYR A 70 -11.57 -1.74 13.22
C TYR A 70 -12.75 -2.06 12.32
N GLU A 71 -13.95 -1.77 12.78
CA GLU A 71 -15.15 -1.96 12.00
C GLU A 71 -16.13 -0.78 12.12
N THR A 72 -16.99 -0.65 11.13
CA THR A 72 -18.19 0.18 11.20
C THR A 72 -19.43 -0.72 11.32
N ALA A 73 -20.60 -0.14 11.28
CA ALA A 73 -21.84 -0.94 11.18
C ALA A 73 -21.87 -1.81 9.91
N ASN A 74 -21.22 -1.36 8.82
CA ASN A 74 -21.35 -1.92 7.48
C ASN A 74 -20.17 -2.80 7.08
N ARG A 75 -18.94 -2.51 7.56
CA ARG A 75 -17.69 -3.07 7.04
C ARG A 75 -16.69 -3.37 8.13
N HIS A 76 -15.81 -4.34 7.86
CA HIS A 76 -14.61 -4.62 8.62
C HIS A 76 -13.40 -4.06 7.85
N TYR A 77 -12.54 -3.31 8.54
CA TYR A 77 -11.39 -2.65 7.94
C TYR A 77 -10.06 -3.18 8.48
N ALA A 78 -9.14 -3.46 7.55
CA ALA A 78 -7.70 -3.44 7.82
C ALA A 78 -7.16 -2.09 7.36
N HIS A 79 -6.60 -1.32 8.29
CA HIS A 79 -6.06 -0.01 8.00
C HIS A 79 -4.54 -0.04 8.02
N VAL A 80 -3.93 0.42 6.93
CA VAL A 80 -2.48 0.52 6.76
C VAL A 80 -2.05 1.96 6.96
N ASP A 81 -1.34 2.24 8.04
CA ASP A 81 -0.72 3.55 8.25
C ASP A 81 0.61 3.61 7.49
N CYS A 82 0.71 4.49 6.50
CA CYS A 82 1.85 4.59 5.61
C CYS A 82 2.83 5.69 6.03
N PRO A 83 4.16 5.47 5.88
CA PRO A 83 5.13 6.52 6.09
C PRO A 83 4.90 7.69 5.12
N GLY A 84 5.20 8.91 5.58
CA GLY A 84 5.06 10.12 4.78
C GLY A 84 6.38 10.67 4.24
N HIS A 85 7.51 10.21 4.78
CA HIS A 85 8.83 10.73 4.43
C HIS A 85 9.37 10.11 3.13
N ALA A 86 10.01 10.91 2.29
CA ALA A 86 10.55 10.49 0.99
C ALA A 86 11.52 9.29 1.07
N ASP A 87 12.31 9.18 2.16
CA ASP A 87 13.25 8.08 2.33
C ASP A 87 12.56 6.70 2.49
N TYR A 88 11.28 6.69 2.86
CA TYR A 88 10.51 5.46 3.13
C TYR A 88 9.44 5.17 2.08
N VAL A 89 9.53 5.77 0.90
CA VAL A 89 8.58 5.58 -0.20
C VAL A 89 8.42 4.10 -0.59
N LYS A 90 9.47 3.29 -0.47
CA LYS A 90 9.36 1.83 -0.67
C LYS A 90 8.30 1.19 0.24
N ASN A 91 8.28 1.58 1.51
CA ASN A 91 7.29 1.08 2.46
C ASN A 91 5.89 1.65 2.16
N MET A 92 5.82 2.91 1.71
CA MET A 92 4.57 3.51 1.24
C MET A 92 4.00 2.78 0.03
N ILE A 93 4.82 2.48 -1.00
CA ILE A 93 4.38 1.72 -2.18
C ILE A 93 3.85 0.33 -1.77
N THR A 94 4.57 -0.36 -0.89
CA THR A 94 4.15 -1.67 -0.38
C THR A 94 2.81 -1.58 0.36
N GLY A 95 2.62 -0.57 1.19
CA GLY A 95 1.36 -0.33 1.90
C GLY A 95 0.23 0.02 0.93
N ALA A 96 0.47 0.95 0.01
CA ALA A 96 -0.54 1.38 -0.97
C ALA A 96 -1.01 0.25 -1.90
N ALA A 97 -0.11 -0.66 -2.28
CA ALA A 97 -0.45 -1.81 -3.11
C ALA A 97 -1.45 -2.79 -2.45
N GLN A 98 -1.64 -2.66 -1.14
CA GLN A 98 -2.59 -3.48 -0.39
C GLN A 98 -3.97 -2.84 -0.26
N MET A 99 -4.13 -1.57 -0.61
CA MET A 99 -5.34 -0.79 -0.34
C MET A 99 -6.42 -1.01 -1.39
N ASP A 100 -7.66 -1.13 -0.92
CA ASP A 100 -8.88 -1.08 -1.74
C ASP A 100 -9.42 0.35 -1.83
N GLY A 101 -8.87 1.26 -1.05
CA GLY A 101 -9.13 2.70 -1.02
C GLY A 101 -8.15 3.39 -0.09
N ALA A 102 -7.98 4.69 -0.23
CA ALA A 102 -7.07 5.46 0.62
C ALA A 102 -7.74 6.69 1.23
N ILE A 103 -7.24 7.11 2.40
CA ILE A 103 -7.53 8.40 3.00
C ILE A 103 -6.31 9.29 2.77
N LEU A 104 -6.46 10.30 1.94
CA LEU A 104 -5.44 11.31 1.72
C LEU A 104 -5.52 12.36 2.82
N VAL A 105 -4.47 12.47 3.62
CA VAL A 105 -4.39 13.42 4.72
C VAL A 105 -3.57 14.62 4.28
N VAL A 106 -4.21 15.79 4.28
CA VAL A 106 -3.58 17.08 3.92
C VAL A 106 -3.79 18.05 5.07
N SER A 107 -2.75 18.77 5.48
CA SER A 107 -2.89 19.84 6.45
C SER A 107 -3.64 21.03 5.85
N ALA A 108 -4.71 21.47 6.48
CA ALA A 108 -5.46 22.67 6.06
C ALA A 108 -4.61 23.95 6.15
N ALA A 109 -3.58 23.96 7.02
CA ALA A 109 -2.68 25.11 7.19
C ALA A 109 -1.56 25.15 6.14
N ASP A 110 -1.10 23.97 5.65
CA ASP A 110 0.06 23.89 4.76
C ASP A 110 -0.32 23.63 3.30
N GLY A 111 -1.51 23.06 3.06
CA GLY A 111 -1.97 22.62 1.73
C GLY A 111 -1.22 21.39 1.20
N PRO A 112 -1.37 21.07 -0.10
CA PRO A 112 -0.67 19.97 -0.74
C PRO A 112 0.84 20.23 -0.83
N MET A 113 1.62 19.30 -0.32
CA MET A 113 3.08 19.33 -0.27
C MET A 113 3.70 18.33 -1.26
N PRO A 114 5.02 18.34 -1.52
CA PRO A 114 5.63 17.46 -2.53
C PRO A 114 5.30 15.97 -2.38
N GLN A 115 5.36 15.41 -1.16
CA GLN A 115 5.00 14.01 -0.95
C GLN A 115 3.49 13.75 -1.11
N THR A 116 2.62 14.76 -0.95
CA THR A 116 1.20 14.62 -1.26
C THR A 116 1.02 14.24 -2.73
N ARG A 117 1.69 14.95 -3.64
CA ARG A 117 1.69 14.69 -5.09
C ARG A 117 2.24 13.30 -5.41
N GLU A 118 3.40 12.97 -4.84
CA GLU A 118 4.03 11.65 -5.05
C GLU A 118 3.14 10.51 -4.55
N HIS A 119 2.48 10.65 -3.40
CA HIS A 119 1.62 9.61 -2.84
C HIS A 119 0.34 9.40 -3.67
N ILE A 120 -0.26 10.47 -4.21
CA ILE A 120 -1.41 10.34 -5.12
C ILE A 120 -1.00 9.62 -6.41
N LEU A 121 0.12 10.01 -7.00
CA LEU A 121 0.69 9.36 -8.17
C LEU A 121 0.93 7.87 -7.93
N LEU A 122 1.61 7.53 -6.84
CA LEU A 122 1.92 6.15 -6.51
C LEU A 122 0.66 5.33 -6.20
N ALA A 123 -0.32 5.90 -5.49
CA ALA A 123 -1.61 5.26 -5.26
C ALA A 123 -2.32 4.92 -6.59
N ARG A 124 -2.30 5.87 -7.54
CA ARG A 124 -2.85 5.63 -8.88
C ARG A 124 -2.13 4.49 -9.60
N GLN A 125 -0.80 4.45 -9.53
CA GLN A 125 0.03 3.45 -10.21
C GLN A 125 -0.14 2.04 -9.66
N VAL A 126 -0.22 1.90 -8.34
CA VAL A 126 -0.47 0.59 -7.71
C VAL A 126 -1.93 0.16 -7.79
N GLY A 127 -2.80 1.01 -8.34
CA GLY A 127 -4.20 0.68 -8.65
C GLY A 127 -5.17 0.90 -7.51
N VAL A 128 -4.90 1.81 -6.58
CA VAL A 128 -5.90 2.24 -5.58
C VAL A 128 -7.11 2.84 -6.31
N PRO A 129 -8.31 2.26 -6.17
CA PRO A 129 -9.44 2.63 -7.02
C PRO A 129 -10.13 3.94 -6.60
N ALA A 130 -10.06 4.31 -5.32
CA ALA A 130 -10.75 5.49 -4.80
C ALA A 130 -9.99 6.11 -3.62
N ILE A 131 -10.11 7.43 -3.49
CA ILE A 131 -9.50 8.23 -2.42
C ILE A 131 -10.60 9.06 -1.74
N VAL A 132 -10.57 9.13 -0.41
CA VAL A 132 -11.31 10.09 0.41
C VAL A 132 -10.30 11.06 1.01
N VAL A 133 -10.63 12.33 1.14
CA VAL A 133 -9.71 13.34 1.68
C VAL A 133 -10.09 13.74 3.10
N PHE A 134 -9.09 13.87 3.96
CA PHE A 134 -9.23 14.50 5.27
C PHE A 134 -8.32 15.72 5.35
N LEU A 135 -8.92 16.92 5.33
CA LEU A 135 -8.20 18.18 5.60
C LEU A 135 -8.03 18.33 7.10
N ASN A 136 -6.83 17.94 7.56
CA ASN A 136 -6.46 17.88 8.96
C ASN A 136 -5.94 19.23 9.49
N LYS A 137 -5.83 19.36 10.81
CA LYS A 137 -5.35 20.57 11.52
C LYS A 137 -6.22 21.81 11.26
N ALA A 138 -7.52 21.63 11.00
CA ALA A 138 -8.44 22.74 10.81
C ALA A 138 -8.56 23.65 12.04
N ASP A 139 -8.23 23.12 13.23
CA ASP A 139 -8.14 23.91 14.49
C ASP A 139 -7.02 24.96 14.50
N MET A 140 -6.10 24.92 13.52
CA MET A 140 -5.01 25.89 13.36
C MET A 140 -5.33 26.99 12.35
N VAL A 141 -6.48 26.95 11.69
CA VAL A 141 -6.86 27.87 10.61
C VAL A 141 -8.16 28.57 11.01
N ASP A 142 -8.08 29.88 11.23
CA ASP A 142 -9.24 30.70 11.60
C ASP A 142 -10.00 31.26 10.36
N ASP A 143 -9.40 31.13 9.17
CA ASP A 143 -9.92 31.69 7.93
C ASP A 143 -10.54 30.58 7.06
N GLU A 144 -11.87 30.60 6.93
CA GLU A 144 -12.61 29.63 6.12
C GLU A 144 -12.26 29.73 4.61
N GLU A 145 -11.94 30.93 4.09
CA GLU A 145 -11.54 31.12 2.69
C GLU A 145 -10.22 30.39 2.38
N LEU A 146 -9.33 30.31 3.35
CA LEU A 146 -8.08 29.56 3.20
C LEU A 146 -8.33 28.04 3.12
N ILE A 147 -9.26 27.53 3.93
CA ILE A 147 -9.65 26.11 3.89
C ILE A 147 -10.29 25.78 2.52
N GLU A 148 -11.17 26.64 2.02
CA GLU A 148 -11.79 26.47 0.69
C GLU A 148 -10.73 26.48 -0.44
N LEU A 149 -9.72 27.34 -0.33
CA LEU A 149 -8.62 27.40 -1.31
C LEU A 149 -7.82 26.10 -1.31
N VAL A 150 -7.47 25.57 -0.13
CA VAL A 150 -6.76 24.29 -0.01
C VAL A 150 -7.61 23.14 -0.53
N GLU A 151 -8.92 23.15 -0.29
CA GLU A 151 -9.84 22.15 -0.84
C GLU A 151 -9.83 22.17 -2.38
N MET A 152 -9.92 23.35 -3.01
CA MET A 152 -9.86 23.50 -4.46
C MET A 152 -8.53 22.97 -5.02
N GLU A 153 -7.40 23.32 -4.38
CA GLU A 153 -6.07 22.87 -4.80
C GLU A 153 -5.93 21.33 -4.72
N VAL A 154 -6.48 20.70 -3.69
CA VAL A 154 -6.53 19.23 -3.56
C VAL A 154 -7.39 18.60 -4.65
N ARG A 155 -8.55 19.17 -4.97
CA ARG A 155 -9.44 18.69 -6.06
C ARG A 155 -8.77 18.76 -7.43
N GLU A 156 -8.13 19.87 -7.75
CA GLU A 156 -7.35 20.05 -8.98
C GLU A 156 -6.21 19.04 -9.06
N LEU A 157 -5.50 18.84 -7.94
CA LEU A 157 -4.42 17.89 -7.87
C LEU A 157 -4.89 16.45 -8.10
N LEU A 158 -5.98 16.02 -7.47
CA LEU A 158 -6.57 14.69 -7.67
C LEU A 158 -7.01 14.49 -9.13
N SER A 159 -7.63 15.51 -9.73
CA SER A 159 -8.04 15.48 -11.15
C SER A 159 -6.85 15.35 -12.09
N SER A 160 -5.73 15.98 -11.80
CA SER A 160 -4.49 15.87 -12.60
C SER A 160 -3.90 14.46 -12.62
N TYR A 161 -4.19 13.65 -11.59
CA TYR A 161 -3.80 12.24 -11.50
C TYR A 161 -4.94 11.26 -11.81
N GLU A 162 -5.96 11.72 -12.56
CA GLU A 162 -7.08 10.92 -13.03
C GLU A 162 -7.97 10.32 -11.92
N PHE A 163 -8.01 10.93 -10.74
CA PHE A 163 -9.09 10.71 -9.78
C PHE A 163 -10.21 11.72 -10.02
N PRO A 164 -11.49 11.39 -9.74
CA PRO A 164 -12.61 12.30 -9.96
C PRO A 164 -12.65 13.41 -8.89
N GLY A 165 -11.71 14.36 -8.94
CA GLY A 165 -11.46 15.35 -7.89
C GLY A 165 -12.71 16.13 -7.45
N ASP A 166 -13.63 16.44 -8.38
CA ASP A 166 -14.88 17.14 -8.06
C ASP A 166 -15.87 16.30 -7.24
N GLU A 167 -15.79 14.96 -7.38
CA GLU A 167 -16.71 14.01 -6.72
C GLU A 167 -16.13 13.44 -5.42
N VAL A 168 -14.81 13.57 -5.20
CA VAL A 168 -14.13 13.02 -4.02
C VAL A 168 -14.68 13.67 -2.74
N PRO A 169 -15.13 12.87 -1.74
CA PRO A 169 -15.49 13.40 -0.44
C PRO A 169 -14.29 14.03 0.26
N ILE A 170 -14.48 15.25 0.75
CA ILE A 170 -13.49 15.95 1.57
C ILE A 170 -14.12 16.27 2.92
N VAL A 171 -13.49 15.81 4.00
CA VAL A 171 -13.90 16.09 5.37
C VAL A 171 -12.87 16.99 6.02
N VAL A 172 -13.31 18.11 6.57
CA VAL A 172 -12.47 19.10 7.25
C VAL A 172 -12.53 18.86 8.75
N GLY A 173 -11.39 18.67 9.41
CA GLY A 173 -11.35 18.36 10.82
C GLY A 173 -9.97 18.49 11.47
N SER A 174 -9.89 18.08 12.73
CA SER A 174 -8.64 17.98 13.49
C SER A 174 -8.55 16.62 14.17
N ALA A 175 -7.62 15.79 13.70
CA ALA A 175 -7.39 14.48 14.29
C ALA A 175 -6.91 14.59 15.76
N LEU A 176 -6.07 15.59 16.06
CA LEU A 176 -5.59 15.83 17.43
C LEU A 176 -6.74 16.20 18.37
N LYS A 177 -7.59 17.13 17.98
CA LYS A 177 -8.74 17.54 18.79
C LYS A 177 -9.76 16.41 18.97
N ALA A 178 -10.00 15.61 17.94
CA ALA A 178 -10.82 14.41 18.07
C ALA A 178 -10.19 13.40 19.05
N LEU A 179 -8.87 13.21 18.99
CA LEU A 179 -8.14 12.35 19.92
C LEU A 179 -8.19 12.89 21.37
N GLU A 180 -8.24 14.20 21.56
CA GLU A 180 -8.43 14.86 22.86
C GLU A 180 -9.89 14.76 23.37
N GLY A 181 -10.84 14.36 22.51
CA GLY A 181 -12.25 14.17 22.87
C GLY A 181 -13.13 15.38 22.63
N ASP A 182 -12.70 16.35 21.81
CA ASP A 182 -13.54 17.48 21.38
C ASP A 182 -14.71 16.95 20.53
N ALA A 183 -15.94 17.18 20.99
CA ALA A 183 -17.15 16.63 20.40
C ALA A 183 -17.37 17.05 18.94
N GLN A 184 -16.98 18.27 18.57
CA GLN A 184 -17.09 18.78 17.20
C GLN A 184 -16.18 17.98 16.26
N TYR A 185 -14.95 17.73 16.67
CA TYR A 185 -13.98 17.02 15.84
C TYR A 185 -14.16 15.50 15.89
N VAL A 186 -14.68 14.94 17.01
CA VAL A 186 -15.14 13.55 17.06
C VAL A 186 -16.21 13.29 16.00
N ALA A 187 -17.20 14.21 15.86
CA ALA A 187 -18.22 14.10 14.81
C ALA A 187 -17.62 14.13 13.39
N LYS A 188 -16.48 14.81 13.17
CA LYS A 188 -15.78 14.81 11.89
C LYS A 188 -15.09 13.49 11.59
N ILE A 189 -14.64 12.75 12.59
CA ILE A 189 -14.15 11.37 12.39
C ILE A 189 -15.30 10.44 11.98
N ASP A 190 -16.48 10.61 12.58
CA ASP A 190 -17.66 9.85 12.16
C ASP A 190 -18.06 10.17 10.71
N GLU A 191 -18.08 11.45 10.34
CA GLU A 191 -18.34 11.90 8.96
C GLU A 191 -17.33 11.30 7.96
N LEU A 192 -16.04 11.24 8.35
CA LEU A 192 -15.01 10.61 7.56
C LEU A 192 -15.28 9.11 7.36
N MET A 193 -15.66 8.39 8.41
CA MET A 193 -15.94 6.96 8.31
C MET A 193 -17.21 6.69 7.49
N ASP A 194 -18.22 7.54 7.57
CA ASP A 194 -19.40 7.47 6.72
C ASP A 194 -19.05 7.72 5.24
N ALA A 195 -18.17 8.68 4.97
CA ALA A 195 -17.64 8.93 3.62
C ALA A 195 -16.85 7.74 3.08
N VAL A 196 -15.99 7.13 3.90
CA VAL A 196 -15.24 5.91 3.55
C VAL A 196 -16.19 4.74 3.27
N ASP A 197 -17.18 4.51 4.13
CA ASP A 197 -18.17 3.43 3.96
C ASP A 197 -18.98 3.58 2.66
N SER A 198 -19.32 4.80 2.29
CA SER A 198 -20.19 5.07 1.14
C SER A 198 -19.43 5.22 -0.19
N TYR A 199 -18.27 5.84 -0.18
CA TYR A 199 -17.54 6.20 -1.39
C TYR A 199 -16.52 5.14 -1.84
N ILE A 200 -15.81 4.50 -0.91
CA ILE A 200 -14.87 3.44 -1.27
C ILE A 200 -15.65 2.21 -1.74
N PRO A 201 -15.41 1.70 -2.96
CA PRO A 201 -16.16 0.55 -3.45
C PRO A 201 -15.86 -0.71 -2.64
N THR A 202 -16.86 -1.57 -2.47
CA THR A 202 -16.61 -2.91 -1.92
C THR A 202 -15.80 -3.70 -2.95
N PRO A 203 -14.60 -4.19 -2.60
CA PRO A 203 -13.74 -4.81 -3.59
C PRO A 203 -14.29 -6.16 -4.06
N VAL A 204 -14.16 -6.42 -5.36
CA VAL A 204 -14.39 -7.75 -5.92
C VAL A 204 -13.13 -8.57 -5.70
N ARG A 205 -13.26 -9.76 -5.11
CA ARG A 205 -12.14 -10.63 -4.76
C ARG A 205 -11.99 -11.79 -5.75
N ASP A 206 -10.82 -11.92 -6.33
CA ASP A 206 -10.46 -13.00 -7.26
C ASP A 206 -10.16 -14.31 -6.50
N THR A 207 -11.16 -14.89 -5.84
CA THR A 207 -11.01 -16.10 -5.02
C THR A 207 -10.81 -17.39 -5.83
N ASP A 208 -11.25 -17.42 -7.08
CA ASP A 208 -11.18 -18.60 -7.95
C ASP A 208 -9.82 -18.73 -8.67
N LYS A 209 -9.00 -17.69 -8.65
CA LYS A 209 -7.64 -17.74 -9.22
C LYS A 209 -6.69 -18.55 -8.32
N PRO A 210 -5.55 -19.05 -8.87
CA PRO A 210 -4.51 -19.65 -8.04
C PRO A 210 -4.03 -18.71 -6.95
N PHE A 211 -3.84 -19.22 -5.73
CA PHE A 211 -3.38 -18.45 -4.58
C PHE A 211 -2.08 -17.72 -4.87
N LEU A 212 -2.01 -16.46 -4.46
CA LEU A 212 -0.80 -15.64 -4.48
C LEU A 212 -0.85 -14.61 -3.34
N MET A 213 0.24 -14.52 -2.58
CA MET A 213 0.44 -13.57 -1.51
C MET A 213 1.87 -13.01 -1.55
N PRO A 214 2.08 -11.73 -1.87
CA PRO A 214 3.38 -11.08 -1.73
C PRO A 214 3.84 -11.06 -0.28
N VAL A 215 5.12 -11.37 -0.04
CA VAL A 215 5.73 -11.36 1.29
C VAL A 215 6.16 -9.94 1.64
N GLU A 216 5.65 -9.41 2.75
CA GLU A 216 5.96 -8.08 3.27
C GLU A 216 7.00 -8.11 4.37
N ASP A 217 6.82 -9.04 5.30
CA ASP A 217 7.75 -9.24 6.42
C ASP A 217 7.85 -10.71 6.78
N VAL A 218 8.97 -11.07 7.40
CA VAL A 218 9.27 -12.43 7.84
C VAL A 218 9.85 -12.40 9.25
N PHE A 219 9.23 -13.13 10.15
CA PHE A 219 9.72 -13.25 11.52
C PHE A 219 9.58 -14.67 12.05
N THR A 220 10.33 -14.96 13.10
CA THR A 220 10.30 -16.27 13.74
C THR A 220 9.60 -16.18 15.09
N ILE A 221 8.65 -17.09 15.32
CA ILE A 221 8.03 -17.27 16.64
C ILE A 221 8.72 -18.45 17.32
N THR A 222 9.35 -18.19 18.45
CA THR A 222 10.06 -19.23 19.22
C THR A 222 9.11 -20.39 19.53
N GLY A 223 9.52 -21.60 19.16
CA GLY A 223 8.75 -22.83 19.37
C GLY A 223 7.59 -23.07 18.40
N ARG A 224 7.32 -22.14 17.45
CA ARG A 224 6.24 -22.28 16.46
C ARG A 224 6.75 -22.34 15.01
N GLY A 225 7.79 -21.59 14.67
CA GLY A 225 8.37 -21.57 13.33
C GLY A 225 8.43 -20.17 12.70
N THR A 226 8.66 -20.13 11.40
CA THR A 226 8.74 -18.89 10.61
C THR A 226 7.38 -18.49 10.08
N VAL A 227 7.05 -17.21 10.21
CA VAL A 227 5.82 -16.59 9.71
C VAL A 227 6.18 -15.63 8.61
N ALA A 228 5.56 -15.77 7.45
CA ALA A 228 5.55 -14.77 6.38
C ALA A 228 4.24 -13.99 6.45
N THR A 229 4.31 -12.67 6.46
CA THR A 229 3.12 -11.81 6.44
C THR A 229 2.92 -11.18 5.06
N GLY A 230 1.68 -10.90 4.73
CA GLY A 230 1.29 -10.23 3.51
C GLY A 230 -0.22 -10.19 3.33
N ARG A 231 -0.65 -9.43 2.32
CA ARG A 231 -2.04 -9.46 1.85
C ARG A 231 -2.18 -10.55 0.78
N VAL A 232 -3.20 -11.37 0.90
CA VAL A 232 -3.56 -12.30 -0.18
C VAL A 232 -4.04 -11.50 -1.40
N GLU A 233 -3.25 -11.51 -2.48
CA GLU A 233 -3.56 -10.76 -3.70
C GLU A 233 -4.71 -11.42 -4.47
N ARG A 234 -4.70 -12.75 -4.57
CA ARG A 234 -5.74 -13.56 -5.22
C ARG A 234 -5.78 -14.98 -4.69
N GLY A 235 -6.88 -15.66 -4.99
CA GLY A 235 -7.10 -17.05 -4.64
C GLY A 235 -7.40 -17.27 -3.17
N GLN A 236 -7.18 -18.50 -2.75
CA GLN A 236 -7.40 -18.98 -1.39
C GLN A 236 -6.33 -19.99 -1.00
N VAL A 237 -5.96 -20.02 0.28
CA VAL A 237 -5.07 -21.00 0.90
C VAL A 237 -5.69 -21.51 2.20
N ASN A 238 -5.56 -22.81 2.47
CA ASN A 238 -6.04 -23.44 3.70
C ASN A 238 -4.87 -23.91 4.56
N VAL A 239 -5.09 -24.04 5.84
CA VAL A 239 -4.15 -24.72 6.72
C VAL A 239 -3.99 -26.17 6.24
N GLY A 240 -2.75 -26.60 6.01
CA GLY A 240 -2.40 -27.90 5.44
C GLY A 240 -2.02 -27.85 3.95
N ASP A 241 -2.33 -26.78 3.24
CA ASP A 241 -1.95 -26.63 1.84
C ASP A 241 -0.44 -26.46 1.69
N THR A 242 0.08 -26.92 0.54
CA THR A 242 1.45 -26.65 0.12
C THR A 242 1.47 -25.38 -0.70
N VAL A 243 2.39 -24.48 -0.36
CA VAL A 243 2.68 -23.25 -1.09
C VAL A 243 4.11 -23.27 -1.59
N GLU A 244 4.38 -22.48 -2.61
CA GLU A 244 5.69 -22.32 -3.22
C GLU A 244 6.19 -20.89 -2.98
N VAL A 245 7.45 -20.75 -2.58
CA VAL A 245 8.13 -19.44 -2.43
C VAL A 245 8.84 -19.13 -3.72
N VAL A 246 8.41 -18.05 -4.39
CA VAL A 246 8.88 -17.69 -5.74
C VAL A 246 9.47 -16.28 -5.74
N GLY A 247 10.55 -16.10 -6.50
CA GLY A 247 11.24 -14.81 -6.68
C GLY A 247 12.53 -14.70 -5.87
N LEU A 248 13.38 -13.77 -6.26
CA LEU A 248 14.72 -13.47 -5.73
C LEU A 248 15.73 -14.64 -5.85
N LYS A 249 15.25 -15.84 -6.13
CA LYS A 249 16.03 -17.05 -6.38
C LYS A 249 15.54 -17.69 -7.68
N GLU A 250 16.45 -18.39 -8.37
CA GLU A 250 16.10 -19.11 -9.61
C GLU A 250 15.17 -20.30 -9.36
N LYS A 251 15.30 -20.93 -8.20
CA LYS A 251 14.51 -22.10 -7.82
C LYS A 251 13.51 -21.77 -6.75
N ALA A 252 12.28 -22.12 -7.01
CA ALA A 252 11.20 -22.07 -6.03
C ALA A 252 11.31 -23.24 -5.04
N GLU A 253 10.95 -22.99 -3.79
CA GLU A 253 10.94 -23.97 -2.69
C GLU A 253 9.52 -24.14 -2.16
N GLN A 254 9.15 -25.38 -1.80
CA GLN A 254 7.79 -25.70 -1.35
C GLN A 254 7.72 -25.90 0.15
N TYR A 255 6.67 -25.34 0.77
CA TYR A 255 6.46 -25.44 2.21
C TYR A 255 4.97 -25.67 2.52
N VAL A 256 4.70 -26.30 3.68
CA VAL A 256 3.33 -26.53 4.13
C VAL A 256 2.89 -25.42 5.08
N VAL A 257 1.73 -24.84 4.83
CA VAL A 257 1.07 -23.88 5.72
C VAL A 257 0.51 -24.62 6.92
N THR A 258 1.03 -24.35 8.13
CA THR A 258 0.62 -25.00 9.36
C THR A 258 -0.28 -24.16 10.25
N GLY A 259 -0.46 -22.90 9.89
CA GLY A 259 -1.34 -21.96 10.57
C GLY A 259 -1.52 -20.68 9.81
N LEU A 260 -2.66 -20.07 9.96
CA LEU A 260 -3.00 -18.75 9.39
C LEU A 260 -3.55 -17.88 10.52
N GLU A 261 -3.12 -16.66 10.59
CA GLU A 261 -3.55 -15.69 11.60
C GLU A 261 -3.80 -14.33 10.95
N MET A 262 -4.89 -13.67 11.35
CA MET A 262 -5.20 -12.28 11.00
C MET A 262 -5.58 -11.53 12.26
N PHE A 263 -4.93 -10.39 12.55
CA PHE A 263 -5.17 -9.60 13.77
C PHE A 263 -5.19 -10.43 15.07
N ARG A 264 -4.21 -11.35 15.22
CA ARG A 264 -4.06 -12.28 16.34
C ARG A 264 -5.15 -13.34 16.49
N LYS A 265 -6.14 -13.39 15.60
CA LYS A 265 -7.17 -14.41 15.51
C LYS A 265 -6.76 -15.49 14.51
N VAL A 266 -7.12 -16.75 14.78
CA VAL A 266 -6.79 -17.88 13.90
C VAL A 266 -7.79 -18.01 12.77
N LEU A 267 -7.30 -18.47 11.61
CA LEU A 267 -8.09 -18.76 10.42
C LEU A 267 -7.86 -20.21 10.00
N ASP A 268 -8.91 -20.86 9.48
CA ASP A 268 -8.78 -22.15 8.79
C ASP A 268 -8.33 -21.94 7.34
N SER A 269 -8.75 -20.82 6.74
CA SER A 269 -8.41 -20.45 5.37
C SER A 269 -8.25 -18.93 5.24
N ALA A 270 -7.33 -18.49 4.38
CA ALA A 270 -7.17 -17.11 3.95
C ALA A 270 -7.60 -16.95 2.49
N VAL A 271 -8.32 -15.89 2.20
CA VAL A 271 -8.85 -15.58 0.86
C VAL A 271 -8.34 -14.24 0.36
N ALA A 272 -8.45 -13.99 -0.94
CA ALA A 272 -8.09 -12.72 -1.56
C ALA A 272 -8.60 -11.52 -0.74
N GLY A 273 -7.71 -10.59 -0.42
CA GLY A 273 -7.96 -9.41 0.41
C GLY A 273 -7.57 -9.54 1.88
N ASP A 274 -7.40 -10.76 2.42
CA ASP A 274 -7.02 -10.94 3.82
C ASP A 274 -5.54 -10.54 4.05
N ASN A 275 -5.27 -9.81 5.13
CA ASN A 275 -3.90 -9.53 5.60
C ASN A 275 -3.53 -10.58 6.65
N VAL A 276 -2.66 -11.51 6.29
CA VAL A 276 -2.40 -12.69 7.12
C VAL A 276 -0.93 -12.93 7.41
N GLY A 277 -0.67 -13.56 8.53
CA GLY A 277 0.58 -14.26 8.81
C GLY A 277 0.40 -15.74 8.53
N ALA A 278 1.16 -16.27 7.58
CA ALA A 278 1.21 -17.69 7.24
C ALA A 278 2.39 -18.35 7.96
N LEU A 279 2.08 -19.28 8.86
CA LEU A 279 3.09 -20.09 9.55
C LEU A 279 3.49 -21.26 8.65
N LEU A 280 4.77 -21.33 8.33
CA LEU A 280 5.32 -22.31 7.39
C LEU A 280 6.19 -23.35 8.12
N ARG A 281 6.01 -24.63 7.74
CA ARG A 281 6.76 -25.76 8.32
C ARG A 281 8.10 -25.93 7.63
N GLY A 282 9.16 -26.08 8.44
CA GLY A 282 10.49 -26.49 7.94
C GLY A 282 11.29 -25.35 7.31
N VAL A 283 10.77 -24.13 7.28
CA VAL A 283 11.46 -22.96 6.77
C VAL A 283 12.18 -22.22 7.89
N VAL A 284 13.38 -21.75 7.64
CA VAL A 284 14.07 -20.80 8.51
C VAL A 284 14.01 -19.40 7.91
N ARG A 285 14.08 -18.37 8.76
CA ARG A 285 13.92 -16.97 8.35
C ARG A 285 14.76 -16.55 7.14
N LYS A 286 15.95 -17.10 6.98
CA LYS A 286 16.87 -16.81 5.87
C LYS A 286 16.45 -17.40 4.51
N ASP A 287 15.49 -18.32 4.51
CA ASP A 287 15.03 -18.98 3.29
C ASP A 287 13.92 -18.20 2.58
N ILE A 288 13.21 -17.34 3.34
CA ILE A 288 12.17 -16.45 2.85
C ILE A 288 12.52 -15.00 3.19
N GLU A 289 12.29 -14.10 2.26
CA GLU A 289 12.51 -12.67 2.46
C GLU A 289 11.43 -11.83 1.78
N ARG A 290 11.32 -10.57 2.22
CA ARG A 290 10.44 -9.58 1.60
C ARG A 290 10.74 -9.46 0.11
N GLY A 291 9.70 -9.42 -0.70
CA GLY A 291 9.81 -9.32 -2.16
C GLY A 291 9.58 -10.61 -2.91
N GLN A 292 9.65 -11.75 -2.19
CA GLN A 292 9.17 -13.03 -2.72
C GLN A 292 7.64 -13.10 -2.64
N VAL A 293 7.05 -14.09 -3.28
CA VAL A 293 5.62 -14.40 -3.16
C VAL A 293 5.43 -15.83 -2.65
N LEU A 294 4.38 -16.04 -1.85
CA LEU A 294 3.81 -17.37 -1.61
C LEU A 294 2.74 -17.61 -2.67
N ALA A 295 2.84 -18.68 -3.39
CA ALA A 295 1.91 -19.00 -4.47
C ALA A 295 1.48 -20.47 -4.44
N LYS A 296 0.39 -20.78 -5.14
CA LYS A 296 0.04 -22.16 -5.45
C LYS A 296 1.17 -22.78 -6.27
N PRO A 297 1.67 -23.98 -5.97
CA PRO A 297 2.78 -24.59 -6.69
C PRO A 297 2.57 -24.60 -8.21
N GLY A 298 3.57 -24.10 -8.94
CA GLY A 298 3.57 -24.05 -10.41
C GLY A 298 2.63 -23.00 -11.03
N SER A 299 2.06 -22.08 -10.25
CA SER A 299 1.13 -21.07 -10.77
C SER A 299 1.80 -19.76 -11.22
N ILE A 300 3.02 -19.50 -10.81
CA ILE A 300 3.83 -18.36 -11.22
C ILE A 300 5.30 -18.74 -11.21
N ASN A 301 6.10 -18.14 -12.08
CA ASN A 301 7.53 -18.40 -12.18
C ASN A 301 8.34 -17.12 -11.94
N PRO A 302 9.62 -17.25 -11.53
CA PRO A 302 10.53 -16.12 -11.48
C PRO A 302 11.07 -15.82 -12.88
N HIS A 303 11.11 -14.54 -13.26
CA HIS A 303 11.62 -14.08 -14.54
C HIS A 303 12.54 -12.87 -14.36
N THR A 304 13.46 -12.68 -15.29
CA THR A 304 14.35 -11.51 -15.36
C THR A 304 14.08 -10.64 -16.56
N LYS A 305 13.48 -11.19 -17.64
CA LYS A 305 13.24 -10.47 -18.90
C LYS A 305 11.77 -10.37 -19.22
N PHE A 306 11.35 -9.18 -19.61
CA PHE A 306 9.98 -8.92 -20.02
C PHE A 306 9.90 -7.65 -20.86
N LYS A 307 8.81 -7.52 -21.63
CA LYS A 307 8.40 -6.26 -22.27
C LYS A 307 7.34 -5.57 -21.44
N ALA A 308 7.34 -4.26 -21.46
CA ALA A 308 6.38 -3.44 -20.76
C ALA A 308 6.03 -2.18 -21.55
N GLU A 309 4.77 -1.76 -21.45
CA GLU A 309 4.38 -0.38 -21.77
C GLU A 309 4.72 0.50 -20.59
N VAL A 310 5.48 1.57 -20.84
CA VAL A 310 5.98 2.48 -19.81
C VAL A 310 5.65 3.92 -20.18
N TYR A 311 5.02 4.62 -19.26
CA TYR A 311 4.87 6.07 -19.29
C TYR A 311 6.00 6.72 -18.47
N VAL A 312 6.72 7.64 -19.10
CA VAL A 312 7.80 8.39 -18.46
C VAL A 312 7.27 9.72 -17.95
N LEU A 313 7.31 9.92 -16.63
CA LEU A 313 6.78 11.11 -15.99
C LEU A 313 7.49 12.39 -16.45
N THR A 314 6.72 13.43 -16.69
CA THR A 314 7.22 14.77 -16.99
C THR A 314 7.83 15.42 -15.75
N LYS A 315 8.55 16.53 -15.94
CA LYS A 315 9.09 17.33 -14.84
C LYS A 315 7.98 17.89 -13.93
N GLU A 316 6.88 18.31 -14.52
CA GLU A 316 5.71 18.87 -13.83
C GLU A 316 5.03 17.83 -12.93
N GLU A 317 5.10 16.56 -13.32
CA GLU A 317 4.63 15.41 -12.54
C GLU A 317 5.66 14.93 -11.49
N GLY A 318 6.78 15.62 -11.32
CA GLY A 318 7.86 15.27 -10.40
C GLY A 318 8.86 14.24 -10.96
N GLY A 319 8.75 13.91 -12.26
CA GLY A 319 9.62 12.98 -12.96
C GLY A 319 10.93 13.59 -13.46
N ARG A 320 11.43 13.05 -14.56
CA ARG A 320 12.68 13.48 -15.19
C ARG A 320 12.49 14.77 -15.98
N HIS A 321 13.59 15.52 -16.16
CA HIS A 321 13.67 16.66 -17.06
C HIS A 321 14.64 16.43 -18.24
N THR A 322 15.28 15.26 -18.30
CA THR A 322 16.20 14.86 -19.35
C THR A 322 15.79 13.51 -19.93
N PRO A 323 16.04 13.28 -21.24
CA PRO A 323 15.81 11.98 -21.84
C PRO A 323 16.74 10.91 -21.26
N PHE A 324 16.40 9.65 -21.50
CA PHE A 324 17.31 8.53 -21.27
C PHE A 324 17.44 7.69 -22.55
N PHE A 325 18.47 6.85 -22.58
CA PHE A 325 18.86 6.04 -23.71
C PHE A 325 18.84 4.57 -23.32
N SER A 326 18.98 3.67 -24.29
CA SER A 326 19.21 2.24 -24.02
C SER A 326 20.38 2.04 -23.05
N ASN A 327 20.31 0.99 -22.24
CA ASN A 327 21.18 0.71 -21.09
C ASN A 327 20.96 1.61 -19.87
N TYR A 328 19.85 2.34 -19.81
CA TYR A 328 19.43 3.03 -18.59
C TYR A 328 19.15 2.04 -17.47
N ARG A 329 19.61 2.33 -16.24
CA ARG A 329 19.59 1.41 -15.11
C ARG A 329 18.89 1.97 -13.87
N PRO A 330 17.57 2.12 -13.89
CA PRO A 330 16.79 2.53 -12.72
C PRO A 330 16.47 1.36 -11.79
N GLN A 331 15.72 1.67 -10.72
CA GLN A 331 15.07 0.68 -9.86
C GLN A 331 13.61 0.47 -10.27
N PHE A 332 13.22 -0.78 -10.34
CA PHE A 332 11.87 -1.23 -10.65
C PHE A 332 11.20 -1.73 -9.37
N TYR A 333 10.06 -1.17 -9.05
CA TYR A 333 9.29 -1.51 -7.85
C TYR A 333 8.09 -2.38 -8.24
N PHE A 334 8.14 -3.64 -7.81
CA PHE A 334 7.07 -4.62 -8.01
C PHE A 334 6.54 -5.09 -6.67
N ARG A 335 5.24 -5.07 -6.44
CA ARG A 335 4.63 -5.55 -5.19
C ARG A 335 5.39 -5.04 -3.95
N THR A 336 6.14 -5.92 -3.28
CA THR A 336 6.86 -5.63 -2.04
C THR A 336 8.37 -5.48 -2.21
N THR A 337 8.89 -5.51 -3.45
CA THR A 337 10.34 -5.46 -3.74
C THR A 337 10.70 -4.38 -4.74
N ASP A 338 11.97 -4.02 -4.72
CA ASP A 338 12.62 -3.22 -5.75
C ASP A 338 13.85 -3.97 -6.28
N VAL A 339 14.05 -3.90 -7.60
CA VAL A 339 15.15 -4.55 -8.28
C VAL A 339 15.72 -3.60 -9.33
N THR A 340 17.03 -3.51 -9.42
CA THR A 340 17.69 -2.80 -10.53
C THR A 340 17.50 -3.58 -11.82
N GLY A 341 17.19 -2.87 -12.90
CA GLY A 341 17.08 -3.46 -14.22
C GLY A 341 17.70 -2.58 -15.29
N VAL A 342 17.94 -3.16 -16.44
CA VAL A 342 18.43 -2.46 -17.64
C VAL A 342 17.27 -2.27 -18.60
N VAL A 343 17.08 -1.05 -19.08
CA VAL A 343 16.09 -0.71 -20.11
C VAL A 343 16.75 -0.74 -21.47
N ASN A 344 16.16 -1.50 -22.40
CA ASN A 344 16.49 -1.48 -23.81
C ASN A 344 15.32 -0.88 -24.59
N LEU A 345 15.58 0.21 -25.30
CA LEU A 345 14.59 0.83 -26.18
C LEU A 345 14.41 0.02 -27.45
N PRO A 346 13.21 0.03 -28.05
CA PRO A 346 12.94 -0.71 -29.28
C PRO A 346 13.82 -0.20 -30.45
N GLU A 347 14.01 -1.07 -31.44
CA GLU A 347 14.79 -0.73 -32.64
C GLU A 347 14.25 0.52 -33.33
N GLY A 348 15.14 1.47 -33.62
CA GLY A 348 14.80 2.76 -34.23
C GLY A 348 14.45 3.87 -33.24
N VAL A 349 14.37 3.58 -31.93
CA VAL A 349 14.18 4.59 -30.87
C VAL A 349 15.54 4.89 -30.21
N GLU A 350 16.09 6.05 -30.46
CA GLU A 350 17.39 6.43 -29.91
C GLU A 350 17.30 6.86 -28.46
N MET A 351 16.22 7.57 -28.09
CA MET A 351 16.00 8.09 -26.74
C MET A 351 14.54 8.09 -26.38
N CYS A 352 14.25 8.14 -25.09
CA CYS A 352 12.91 8.31 -24.53
C CYS A 352 12.84 9.62 -23.75
N MET A 353 11.86 10.46 -24.07
CA MET A 353 11.65 11.77 -23.44
C MET A 353 10.68 11.69 -22.28
N PRO A 354 10.78 12.59 -21.28
CA PRO A 354 9.69 12.79 -20.34
C PRO A 354 8.37 13.08 -21.05
N GLY A 355 7.29 12.39 -20.66
CA GLY A 355 5.97 12.46 -21.30
C GLY A 355 5.73 11.38 -22.38
N ASP A 356 6.75 10.62 -22.76
CA ASP A 356 6.60 9.55 -23.73
C ASP A 356 5.93 8.31 -23.13
N ASN A 357 5.18 7.62 -23.99
CA ASN A 357 4.66 6.27 -23.74
C ASN A 357 5.34 5.29 -24.71
N VAL A 358 6.16 4.39 -24.17
CA VAL A 358 7.05 3.55 -24.98
C VAL A 358 7.01 2.10 -24.49
N THR A 359 6.92 1.17 -25.44
CA THR A 359 7.16 -0.25 -25.14
C THR A 359 8.66 -0.49 -25.01
N MET A 360 9.08 -1.03 -23.89
CA MET A 360 10.49 -1.28 -23.56
C MET A 360 10.74 -2.74 -23.27
N GLU A 361 11.93 -3.22 -23.59
CA GLU A 361 12.46 -4.48 -23.07
C GLU A 361 13.26 -4.20 -21.79
N ILE A 362 12.96 -4.93 -20.75
CA ILE A 362 13.57 -4.74 -19.42
C ILE A 362 14.22 -6.05 -18.98
N GLU A 363 15.48 -5.95 -18.54
CA GLU A 363 16.24 -7.06 -17.98
C GLU A 363 16.63 -6.74 -16.53
N LEU A 364 16.05 -7.46 -15.58
CA LEU A 364 16.33 -7.33 -14.14
C LEU A 364 17.60 -8.07 -13.76
N ILE A 365 18.33 -7.54 -12.79
CA ILE A 365 19.53 -8.20 -12.24
C ILE A 365 19.22 -9.39 -11.33
N THR A 366 17.97 -9.52 -10.88
CA THR A 366 17.50 -10.57 -9.96
C THR A 366 16.13 -11.05 -10.44
N PRO A 367 15.88 -12.38 -10.49
CA PRO A 367 14.59 -12.90 -10.91
C PRO A 367 13.52 -12.57 -9.88
N ILE A 368 12.35 -12.13 -10.33
CA ILE A 368 11.18 -11.88 -9.50
C ILE A 368 9.94 -12.58 -10.06
N ALA A 369 8.95 -12.81 -9.20
CA ALA A 369 7.67 -13.36 -9.62
C ALA A 369 6.90 -12.34 -10.46
N ILE A 370 6.94 -12.46 -11.78
CA ILE A 370 6.29 -11.56 -12.76
C ILE A 370 5.23 -12.33 -13.53
N GLU A 371 4.19 -11.62 -13.94
CA GLU A 371 3.16 -12.09 -14.85
C GLU A 371 2.67 -10.93 -15.73
N GLU A 372 2.07 -11.24 -16.86
CA GLU A 372 1.46 -10.23 -17.73
C GLU A 372 0.36 -9.46 -16.99
N GLY A 373 0.30 -8.16 -17.24
CA GLY A 373 -0.62 -7.24 -16.55
C GLY A 373 -0.10 -6.71 -15.21
N LEU A 374 1.04 -7.20 -14.71
CA LEU A 374 1.62 -6.69 -13.46
C LEU A 374 2.11 -5.25 -13.65
N ARG A 375 1.64 -4.34 -12.78
CA ARG A 375 2.06 -2.94 -12.74
C ARG A 375 3.32 -2.77 -11.92
N PHE A 376 4.12 -1.76 -12.29
CA PHE A 376 5.33 -1.40 -11.56
C PHE A 376 5.62 0.10 -11.67
N ALA A 377 6.40 0.60 -10.71
CA ALA A 377 6.95 1.94 -10.75
C ALA A 377 8.45 1.89 -11.06
N ILE A 378 8.95 2.93 -11.74
CA ILE A 378 10.37 3.14 -12.03
C ILE A 378 10.86 4.31 -11.19
N ARG A 379 11.96 4.13 -10.46
CA ARG A 379 12.53 5.16 -9.60
C ARG A 379 14.01 5.37 -9.85
N GLU A 380 14.44 6.61 -9.73
CA GLU A 380 15.83 7.04 -9.81
C GLU A 380 16.08 8.20 -8.84
N GLY A 381 17.18 8.15 -8.10
CA GLY A 381 17.60 9.26 -7.23
C GLY A 381 16.57 9.66 -6.17
N GLY A 382 15.72 8.71 -5.71
CA GLY A 382 14.67 8.99 -4.73
C GLY A 382 13.34 9.49 -5.32
N HIS A 383 13.24 9.67 -6.64
CA HIS A 383 12.04 10.14 -7.33
C HIS A 383 11.43 9.04 -8.20
N THR A 384 10.10 9.03 -8.32
CA THR A 384 9.39 8.22 -9.31
C THR A 384 9.53 8.90 -10.67
N VAL A 385 10.08 8.18 -11.65
CA VAL A 385 10.38 8.69 -12.99
C VAL A 385 9.52 8.05 -14.09
N GLY A 386 8.80 7.01 -13.76
CA GLY A 386 7.92 6.34 -14.70
C GLY A 386 7.06 5.27 -14.03
N ALA A 387 6.10 4.78 -14.79
CA ALA A 387 5.24 3.66 -14.44
C ALA A 387 5.00 2.79 -15.66
N GLY A 388 4.83 1.50 -15.43
CA GLY A 388 4.61 0.56 -16.52
C GLY A 388 3.72 -0.61 -16.15
N VAL A 389 3.35 -1.33 -17.20
CA VAL A 389 2.60 -2.60 -17.11
C VAL A 389 3.34 -3.64 -17.94
N VAL A 390 3.56 -4.81 -17.37
CA VAL A 390 4.17 -5.96 -18.08
C VAL A 390 3.22 -6.44 -19.17
N THR A 391 3.69 -6.49 -20.41
CA THR A 391 2.88 -6.89 -21.57
C THR A 391 3.25 -8.27 -22.08
N GLU A 392 4.50 -8.69 -21.92
CA GLU A 392 4.99 -9.98 -22.42
C GLU A 392 6.16 -10.47 -21.54
N ILE A 393 6.19 -11.74 -21.21
CA ILE A 393 7.30 -12.38 -20.50
C ILE A 393 8.25 -13.01 -21.52
N GLU A 394 9.55 -12.70 -21.41
CA GLU A 394 10.61 -13.26 -22.26
C GLU A 394 11.50 -14.21 -21.45
N GLY A 395 11.37 -15.51 -21.61
CA GLY A 395 12.25 -16.54 -21.03
C GLY A 395 11.67 -17.28 -19.85
#